data_09a0c85676eda8c567aef1a4ac3bd01e
#
_entry.id   09a0c85676eda8c567aef1a4ac3bd01e
#
_cell.length_a   1.000
_cell.length_b   1.000
_cell.length_c   1.000
_cell.angle_alpha   90.00
_cell.angle_beta   90.00
_cell.angle_gamma   90.00
#
_symmetry.space_group_name_H-M   'P 1'
#
loop_
_entity.id
_entity.type
_entity.pdbx_description
1 polymer ?
#
loop_
_entity_poly.entity_id
_entity_poly.type
_entity_poly.pdbx_seq_one_letter_code
_entity_poly.pdbx_strand_id
1 'polypeptide(L)' 'MTTPQIPGGWYSDPDGSGGQRYWDGHAWTEHRAPAPSAPP' A
#
# COMPACT_ATOMS: atom_id res chain seq x y z
N MET A 1 24.03 2.96 -11.04
CA MET A 1 23.06 4.01 -10.69
C MET A 1 21.91 3.40 -9.94
N THR A 2 21.59 3.94 -8.79
CA THR A 2 20.58 3.33 -7.95
C THR A 2 19.22 3.95 -8.22
N THR A 3 18.24 3.12 -8.49
CA THR A 3 16.87 3.58 -8.63
C THR A 3 16.28 3.78 -7.27
N PRO A 4 15.67 4.93 -7.01
CA PRO A 4 15.02 5.11 -5.71
C PRO A 4 13.91 4.10 -5.54
N GLN A 5 13.87 3.50 -4.38
CA GLN A 5 12.85 2.51 -4.07
C GLN A 5 11.92 3.06 -3.02
N ILE A 6 10.65 2.74 -3.16
CA ILE A 6 9.65 3.08 -2.17
C ILE A 6 9.83 2.13 -1.00
N PRO A 7 9.99 2.65 0.21
CA PRO A 7 10.14 1.77 1.37
C PRO A 7 8.87 0.99 1.63
N GLY A 8 9.02 -0.14 2.29
CA GLY A 8 7.88 -0.95 2.68
C GLY A 8 6.94 -0.18 3.58
N GLY A 9 5.67 -0.47 3.46
CA GLY A 9 4.66 0.20 4.26
C GLY A 9 3.28 0.05 3.65
N TRP A 10 2.33 0.76 4.25
CA TRP A 10 0.94 0.73 3.80
C TRP A 10 0.69 1.91 2.88
N TYR A 11 0.16 1.61 1.72
CA TYR A 11 -0.12 2.61 0.70
C TYR A 11 -1.50 2.38 0.12
N SER A 12 -2.01 3.37 -0.60
CA SER A 12 -3.29 3.23 -1.27
C SER A 12 -3.27 2.00 -2.16
N ASP A 13 -4.32 1.20 -2.07
CA ASP A 13 -4.41 -0.01 -2.86
C ASP A 13 -4.49 0.35 -4.34
N PRO A 14 -3.59 -0.18 -5.16
CA PRO A 14 -3.59 0.17 -6.57
C PRO A 14 -4.78 -0.36 -7.36
N ASP A 15 -5.57 -1.26 -6.77
CA ASP A 15 -6.73 -1.76 -7.49
C ASP A 15 -7.94 -0.82 -7.39
N GLY A 16 -7.79 0.29 -6.69
CA GLY A 16 -8.85 1.27 -6.62
C GLY A 16 -9.97 0.93 -5.65
N SER A 17 -9.75 -0.05 -4.79
CA SER A 17 -10.80 -0.46 -3.84
C SER A 17 -11.04 0.56 -2.75
N GLY A 18 -10.17 1.53 -2.61
CA GLY A 18 -10.31 2.54 -1.57
C GLY A 18 -9.62 2.18 -0.27
N GLY A 19 -9.07 0.99 -0.18
CA GLY A 19 -8.35 0.56 1.01
C GLY A 19 -6.85 0.75 0.88
N GLN A 20 -6.12 0.01 1.68
CA GLN A 20 -4.67 0.04 1.64
C GLN A 20 -4.12 -1.35 1.41
N ARG A 21 -2.93 -1.38 0.85
CA ARG A 21 -2.21 -2.63 0.65
C ARG A 21 -0.79 -2.46 1.13
N TYR A 22 -0.21 -3.54 1.62
CA TYR A 22 1.15 -3.50 2.11
C TYR A 22 2.14 -3.72 0.98
N TRP A 23 3.10 -2.81 0.89
CA TRP A 23 4.22 -2.90 -0.04
C TRP A 23 5.43 -3.35 0.76
N ASP A 24 6.08 -4.42 0.33
CA ASP A 24 7.19 -4.99 1.11
C ASP A 24 8.54 -4.39 0.73
N GLY A 25 8.55 -3.42 -0.14
CA GLY A 25 9.79 -2.82 -0.62
C GLY A 25 10.17 -3.31 -2.00
N HIS A 26 9.55 -4.35 -2.49
CA HIS A 26 9.83 -4.94 -3.80
C HIS A 26 8.58 -5.16 -4.62
N ALA A 27 7.49 -5.51 -3.97
CA ALA A 27 6.24 -5.82 -4.67
C ALA A 27 5.06 -5.67 -3.74
N TRP A 28 3.89 -5.57 -4.33
CA TRP A 28 2.65 -5.56 -3.58
C TRP A 28 2.41 -6.95 -3.01
N THR A 29 1.89 -6.99 -1.79
CA THR A 29 1.56 -8.24 -1.13
C THR A 29 0.07 -8.41 -1.04
N GLU A 30 -0.35 -9.54 -0.50
CA GLU A 30 -1.77 -9.81 -0.30
C GLU A 30 -2.32 -9.19 0.98
N HIS A 31 -1.47 -8.56 1.78
CA HIS A 31 -1.92 -7.93 3.01
C HIS A 31 -2.69 -6.66 2.67
N ARG A 32 -3.88 -6.58 3.20
CA ARG A 32 -4.75 -5.44 2.95
C ARG A 32 -5.31 -4.91 4.25
N ALA A 33 -5.60 -3.62 4.24
CA ALA A 33 -6.24 -2.97 5.36
C ALA A 33 -7.36 -2.10 4.84
N PRO A 34 -8.38 -1.84 5.68
CA PRO A 34 -9.44 -0.94 5.27
C PRO A 34 -8.91 0.47 5.10
N ALA A 35 -9.64 1.28 4.37
CA ALA A 35 -9.26 2.67 4.23
C ALA A 35 -9.11 3.32 5.59
N PRO A 36 -8.14 4.22 5.74
CA PRO A 36 -7.97 4.87 7.02
C PRO A 36 -9.21 5.69 7.32
N SER A 37 -9.92 5.19 8.26
CA SER A 37 -11.02 5.80 8.91
C SER A 37 -11.78 6.82 8.16
N ALA A 38 -12.72 6.38 7.55
CA ALA A 38 -13.78 7.24 7.25
C ALA A 38 -14.56 7.44 8.52
N PRO A 39 -14.75 8.63 8.95
CA PRO A 39 -15.66 8.85 10.04
C PRO A 39 -17.05 8.41 9.63
N PRO A 40 -17.80 7.92 10.53
CA PRO A 40 -19.15 7.49 10.21
C PRO A 40 -20.04 8.64 9.76
#